data_249a824348834c0b857e43cb09d42ef2
#
_entry.id   249a824348834c0b857e43cb09d42ef2
#
_cell.length_a   1.000
_cell.length_b   1.000
_cell.length_c   1.000
_cell.angle_alpha   90.00
_cell.angle_beta   90.00
_cell.angle_gamma   90.00
#
_symmetry.space_group_name_H-M   'P 1'
#
loop_
_entity.id
_entity.type
_entity.pdbx_description
1 polymer ?
#
loop_
_entity_poly.entity_id
_entity_poly.type
_entity_poly.pdbx_seq_one_letter_code
_entity_poly.pdbx_strand_id
1 'polypeptide(L)'
;MAKAALHLINLLRGWPNPGLLPKDLLSASSQAVLSNPEIFIPALQYGADPGFQPLREALATWLHSHYRVPRDPERICISGGASQNIACILQSFTDPNVTRAVWLVNPTYHLVFAIFDDAGFKNRLMEFPEDDEGPNLEVLEEKMRQFEEQDDKSKKVPVKDPGPHRKFYRHIIYVVPTCANPSGKSMPVKRREGLVKLARKFDALVICDDVYDQLQWPIDQKDQPTINPDEIPEMTLPRLCDIDLAMEPSPNDPKGFGNAVSNGSFSKMVGPGIRTGWLEGSTAFAFGLAQTGSTKSGGSPSQFCASILADMIETGTLQKHLANKVRPSLQHRHRVMADAIHTHLLPLGFQLREAGQLGGQVYGGYFAWLTIPDGMSSRVISEVAMGEMLIIGNGTMFQVDNSKDEVNTDRYIRLTFAYVSEEDITEGVRRLGVVARKIQEDPDKYQCLDKAVSNSSLIDLAK
;
A
#
# COMPACT_ATOMS: atom_id res chain seq x y z
N MET A 1 -37.09 11.22 -25.99
CA MET A 1 -36.67 10.22 -24.98
C MET A 1 -35.97 10.97 -23.87
N ALA A 2 -36.49 10.94 -22.64
CA ALA A 2 -35.79 11.54 -21.49
C ALA A 2 -34.44 10.82 -21.31
N LYS A 3 -33.31 11.57 -21.31
CA LYS A 3 -32.01 11.02 -20.90
C LYS A 3 -32.24 10.40 -19.52
N ALA A 4 -32.03 9.09 -19.37
CA ALA A 4 -31.97 8.47 -18.07
C ALA A 4 -30.95 9.26 -17.24
N ALA A 5 -31.32 9.63 -16.02
CA ALA A 5 -30.41 10.37 -15.15
C ALA A 5 -29.14 9.53 -14.94
N LEU A 6 -27.96 10.07 -15.30
CA LEU A 6 -26.69 9.40 -15.11
C LEU A 6 -26.48 9.20 -13.60
N HIS A 7 -26.20 7.97 -13.16
CA HIS A 7 -25.75 7.73 -11.79
C HIS A 7 -24.26 8.04 -11.64
N LEU A 8 -23.85 8.36 -10.41
CA LEU A 8 -22.45 8.66 -10.09
C LEU A 8 -21.62 7.38 -10.06
N ILE A 9 -20.54 7.35 -10.85
CA ILE A 9 -19.54 6.27 -10.84
C ILE A 9 -18.28 6.77 -10.15
N ASN A 10 -17.81 6.02 -9.15
CA ASN A 10 -16.61 6.37 -8.39
C ASN A 10 -15.46 5.39 -8.68
N LEU A 11 -14.56 5.76 -9.60
CA LEU A 11 -13.33 5.04 -9.92
C LEU A 11 -12.11 5.52 -9.12
N LEU A 12 -12.32 6.31 -8.06
CA LEU A 12 -11.26 6.77 -7.15
C LEU A 12 -11.11 5.85 -5.92
N ARG A 13 -12.23 5.34 -5.36
CA ARG A 13 -12.24 4.57 -4.10
C ARG A 13 -11.46 3.26 -4.18
N GLY A 14 -10.38 3.14 -3.42
CA GLY A 14 -9.58 1.93 -3.28
C GLY A 14 -10.15 0.94 -2.25
N TRP A 15 -11.44 0.62 -2.33
CA TRP A 15 -12.13 -0.31 -1.43
C TRP A 15 -12.36 -1.66 -2.11
N PRO A 16 -12.45 -2.76 -1.35
CA PRO A 16 -12.89 -4.04 -1.91
C PRO A 16 -14.36 -3.95 -2.33
N ASN A 17 -14.73 -4.63 -3.42
CA ASN A 17 -16.12 -4.77 -3.80
C ASN A 17 -16.92 -5.46 -2.68
N PRO A 18 -18.13 -4.98 -2.31
CA PRO A 18 -18.93 -5.59 -1.26
C PRO A 18 -19.23 -7.08 -1.49
N GLY A 19 -19.34 -7.54 -2.74
CA GLY A 19 -19.54 -8.94 -3.10
C GLY A 19 -18.34 -9.86 -2.80
N LEU A 20 -17.15 -9.27 -2.56
CA LEU A 20 -15.94 -10.01 -2.21
C LEU A 20 -15.71 -10.12 -0.70
N LEU A 21 -16.49 -9.42 0.12
CA LEU A 21 -16.37 -9.48 1.58
C LEU A 21 -16.81 -10.87 2.08
N PRO A 22 -16.00 -11.54 2.94
CA PRO A 22 -16.23 -12.92 3.38
C PRO A 22 -17.23 -13.00 4.54
N LYS A 23 -18.44 -12.44 4.40
CA LYS A 23 -19.44 -12.32 5.48
C LYS A 23 -19.79 -13.67 6.11
N ASP A 24 -19.93 -14.70 5.29
CA ASP A 24 -20.35 -16.04 5.76
C ASP A 24 -19.19 -16.74 6.51
N LEU A 25 -17.95 -16.56 6.06
CA LEU A 25 -16.77 -17.05 6.76
C LEU A 25 -16.58 -16.33 8.10
N LEU A 26 -16.72 -15.00 8.11
CA LEU A 26 -16.66 -14.22 9.35
C LEU A 26 -17.73 -14.64 10.34
N SER A 27 -18.95 -14.91 9.87
CA SER A 27 -20.04 -15.40 10.72
C SER A 27 -19.72 -16.77 11.31
N ALA A 28 -19.25 -17.71 10.49
CA ALA A 28 -18.91 -19.07 10.93
C ALA A 28 -17.75 -19.05 11.94
N SER A 29 -16.66 -18.34 11.65
CA SER A 29 -15.51 -18.22 12.55
C SER A 29 -15.87 -17.47 13.84
N SER A 30 -16.72 -16.44 13.78
CA SER A 30 -17.21 -15.76 14.99
C SER A 30 -18.01 -16.72 15.89
N GLN A 31 -18.86 -17.56 15.31
CA GLN A 31 -19.62 -18.56 16.05
C GLN A 31 -18.70 -19.62 16.67
N ALA A 32 -17.71 -20.11 15.92
CA ALA A 32 -16.73 -21.07 16.42
C ALA A 32 -15.96 -20.50 17.62
N VAL A 33 -15.46 -19.27 17.52
CA VAL A 33 -14.76 -18.57 18.60
C VAL A 33 -15.65 -18.44 19.83
N LEU A 34 -16.86 -17.89 19.68
CA LEU A 34 -17.76 -17.61 20.81
C LEU A 34 -18.34 -18.87 21.47
N SER A 35 -18.35 -20.01 20.78
CA SER A 35 -18.81 -21.28 21.30
C SER A 35 -17.74 -22.03 22.13
N ASN A 36 -16.47 -21.59 22.06
CA ASN A 36 -15.36 -22.23 22.76
C ASN A 36 -14.83 -21.35 23.90
N PRO A 37 -15.05 -21.71 25.18
CA PRO A 37 -14.56 -20.93 26.34
C PRO A 37 -13.03 -20.75 26.37
N GLU A 38 -12.26 -21.71 25.87
CA GLU A 38 -10.80 -21.62 25.81
C GLU A 38 -10.33 -20.53 24.82
N ILE A 39 -11.19 -20.14 23.87
CA ILE A 39 -10.90 -19.09 22.88
C ILE A 39 -11.58 -17.78 23.25
N PHE A 40 -12.91 -17.77 23.54
CA PHE A 40 -13.61 -16.51 23.71
C PHE A 40 -13.20 -15.77 24.98
N ILE A 41 -12.84 -16.50 26.06
CA ILE A 41 -12.40 -15.82 27.31
C ILE A 41 -11.14 -14.97 27.07
N PRO A 42 -10.02 -15.53 26.54
CA PRO A 42 -8.86 -14.71 26.22
C PRO A 42 -9.13 -13.68 25.10
N ALA A 43 -10.02 -13.98 24.14
CA ALA A 43 -10.36 -13.05 23.07
C ALA A 43 -11.12 -11.80 23.54
N LEU A 44 -11.82 -11.87 24.67
CA LEU A 44 -12.60 -10.78 25.27
C LEU A 44 -11.91 -10.13 26.49
N GLN A 45 -10.73 -10.60 26.86
CA GLN A 45 -9.91 -10.02 27.92
C GLN A 45 -8.74 -9.22 27.34
N TYR A 46 -8.01 -8.49 28.18
CA TYR A 46 -6.74 -7.90 27.80
C TYR A 46 -5.75 -8.97 27.38
N GLY A 47 -5.10 -8.77 26.24
CA GLY A 47 -4.14 -9.72 25.67
C GLY A 47 -2.68 -9.31 25.91
N ALA A 48 -1.78 -10.13 25.39
CA ALA A 48 -0.35 -9.84 25.38
C ALA A 48 -0.03 -8.61 24.48
N ASP A 49 0.99 -7.84 24.85
CA ASP A 49 1.41 -6.64 24.12
C ASP A 49 1.67 -6.88 22.61
N PRO A 50 2.30 -8.00 22.17
CA PRO A 50 2.47 -8.29 20.75
C PRO A 50 1.17 -8.69 20.02
N GLY A 51 0.08 -8.88 20.72
CA GLY A 51 -1.23 -9.27 20.19
C GLY A 51 -1.59 -10.73 20.45
N PHE A 52 -2.75 -11.14 19.96
CA PHE A 52 -3.35 -12.45 20.15
C PHE A 52 -2.43 -13.56 19.63
N GLN A 53 -1.88 -14.37 20.53
CA GLN A 53 -0.83 -15.35 20.20
C GLN A 53 -1.26 -16.35 19.11
N PRO A 54 -2.50 -16.91 19.10
CA PRO A 54 -2.90 -17.81 18.02
C PRO A 54 -2.86 -17.12 16.65
N LEU A 55 -3.21 -15.83 16.54
CA LEU A 55 -3.11 -15.12 15.25
C LEU A 55 -1.65 -14.93 14.83
N ARG A 56 -0.73 -14.64 15.75
CA ARG A 56 0.71 -14.52 15.45
C ARG A 56 1.26 -15.85 14.90
N GLU A 57 0.88 -16.98 15.51
CA GLU A 57 1.28 -18.31 15.09
C GLU A 57 0.68 -18.71 13.74
N ALA A 58 -0.60 -18.45 13.53
CA ALA A 58 -1.29 -18.68 12.26
C ALA A 58 -0.68 -17.87 11.12
N LEU A 59 -0.40 -16.57 11.35
CA LEU A 59 0.29 -15.71 10.41
C LEU A 59 1.70 -16.22 10.12
N ALA A 60 2.49 -16.55 11.14
CA ALA A 60 3.85 -17.06 10.95
C ALA A 60 3.85 -18.33 10.08
N THR A 61 2.86 -19.22 10.27
CA THR A 61 2.69 -20.43 9.47
C THR A 61 2.30 -20.10 8.02
N TRP A 62 1.37 -19.18 7.82
CA TRP A 62 0.92 -18.78 6.49
C TRP A 62 2.04 -18.06 5.71
N LEU A 63 2.71 -17.11 6.34
CA LEU A 63 3.82 -16.36 5.72
C LEU A 63 5.02 -17.25 5.43
N HIS A 64 5.35 -18.20 6.34
CA HIS A 64 6.36 -19.23 6.08
C HIS A 64 6.05 -20.02 4.79
N SER A 65 4.82 -20.50 4.65
CA SER A 65 4.41 -21.29 3.48
C SER A 65 4.42 -20.47 2.20
N HIS A 66 4.00 -19.21 2.27
CA HIS A 66 3.88 -18.33 1.11
C HIS A 66 5.25 -17.81 0.62
N TYR A 67 6.07 -17.26 1.52
CA TYR A 67 7.36 -16.65 1.18
C TYR A 67 8.55 -17.61 1.32
N ARG A 68 8.33 -18.84 1.82
CA ARG A 68 9.39 -19.83 2.09
C ARG A 68 10.46 -19.32 3.07
N VAL A 69 10.03 -18.59 4.07
CA VAL A 69 10.87 -17.99 5.13
C VAL A 69 10.74 -18.80 6.44
N PRO A 70 11.67 -18.71 7.39
CA PRO A 70 11.53 -19.37 8.68
C PRO A 70 10.23 -18.98 9.40
N ARG A 71 9.52 -19.98 9.98
CA ARG A 71 8.34 -19.73 10.80
C ARG A 71 8.78 -19.18 12.16
N ASP A 72 8.42 -17.93 12.44
CA ASP A 72 8.74 -17.30 13.73
C ASP A 72 7.65 -16.29 14.13
N PRO A 73 6.74 -16.63 15.05
CA PRO A 73 5.71 -15.71 15.53
C PRO A 73 6.27 -14.52 16.32
N GLU A 74 7.50 -14.63 16.87
CA GLU A 74 8.13 -13.54 17.61
C GLU A 74 8.55 -12.35 16.72
N ARG A 75 8.58 -12.57 15.41
CA ARG A 75 8.77 -11.53 14.41
C ARG A 75 7.51 -10.70 14.13
N ILE A 76 6.35 -11.08 14.69
CA ILE A 76 5.04 -10.54 14.35
C ILE A 76 4.44 -9.78 15.53
N CYS A 77 3.97 -8.56 15.28
CA CYS A 77 3.18 -7.75 16.21
C CYS A 77 1.82 -7.44 15.57
N ILE A 78 0.72 -7.79 16.23
CA ILE A 78 -0.65 -7.51 15.74
C ILE A 78 -1.02 -6.05 16.01
N SER A 79 -1.85 -5.48 15.12
CA SER A 79 -2.25 -4.09 15.17
C SER A 79 -3.68 -3.85 14.65
N GLY A 80 -4.14 -2.62 14.72
CA GLY A 80 -5.41 -2.16 14.13
C GLY A 80 -5.33 -1.82 12.64
N GLY A 81 -4.34 -2.35 11.92
CA GLY A 81 -4.15 -2.18 10.48
C GLY A 81 -2.96 -1.29 10.11
N ALA A 82 -2.68 -1.22 8.80
CA ALA A 82 -1.46 -0.63 8.25
C ALA A 82 -1.19 0.82 8.73
N SER A 83 -2.19 1.68 8.72
CA SER A 83 -2.03 3.08 9.17
C SER A 83 -1.65 3.19 10.65
N GLN A 84 -2.25 2.34 11.50
CA GLN A 84 -1.87 2.31 12.91
C GLN A 84 -0.45 1.77 13.12
N ASN A 85 -0.03 0.76 12.34
CA ASN A 85 1.36 0.30 12.36
C ASN A 85 2.33 1.44 12.10
N ILE A 86 2.12 2.22 11.03
CA ILE A 86 2.98 3.36 10.71
C ILE A 86 3.01 4.35 11.88
N ALA A 87 1.85 4.71 12.43
CA ALA A 87 1.77 5.62 13.58
C ALA A 87 2.54 5.08 14.80
N CYS A 88 2.40 3.80 15.14
CA CYS A 88 3.13 3.15 16.24
C CYS A 88 4.64 3.10 16.00
N ILE A 89 5.07 2.84 14.74
CA ILE A 89 6.49 2.90 14.35
C ILE A 89 7.04 4.30 14.60
N LEU A 90 6.34 5.33 14.13
CA LEU A 90 6.77 6.71 14.29
C LEU A 90 6.81 7.14 15.77
N GLN A 91 5.87 6.66 16.57
CA GLN A 91 5.88 6.90 18.02
C GLN A 91 7.08 6.24 18.70
N SER A 92 7.46 5.04 18.28
CA SER A 92 8.40 4.17 19.01
C SER A 92 9.83 4.20 18.49
N PHE A 93 10.02 4.35 17.17
CA PHE A 93 11.31 4.21 16.52
C PHE A 93 11.80 5.49 15.84
N THR A 94 11.11 6.61 16.08
CA THR A 94 11.55 7.94 15.63
C THR A 94 11.52 8.95 16.76
N ASP A 95 12.35 9.97 16.62
CA ASP A 95 12.33 11.17 17.47
C ASP A 95 12.49 12.40 16.58
N PRO A 96 11.67 13.47 16.74
CA PRO A 96 11.76 14.66 15.89
C PRO A 96 13.13 15.36 15.92
N ASN A 97 13.95 15.16 16.94
CA ASN A 97 15.30 15.71 17.00
C ASN A 97 16.37 14.79 16.42
N VAL A 98 16.13 13.46 16.37
CA VAL A 98 17.06 12.45 15.87
C VAL A 98 16.75 12.05 14.44
N THR A 99 15.48 11.74 14.15
CA THR A 99 15.03 11.37 12.80
C THR A 99 15.00 12.60 11.92
N ARG A 100 15.80 12.60 10.86
CA ARG A 100 16.09 13.80 10.08
C ARG A 100 15.15 14.00 8.90
N ALA A 101 14.78 12.92 8.21
CA ALA A 101 13.92 12.97 7.04
C ALA A 101 13.05 11.72 6.91
N VAL A 102 11.90 11.89 6.26
CA VAL A 102 11.03 10.82 5.74
C VAL A 102 11.09 10.88 4.22
N TRP A 103 11.62 9.84 3.61
CA TRP A 103 11.79 9.71 2.17
C TRP A 103 10.59 8.98 1.57
N LEU A 104 9.94 9.61 0.61
CA LEU A 104 8.72 9.15 -0.05
C LEU A 104 8.94 9.02 -1.55
N VAL A 105 8.54 7.89 -2.10
CA VAL A 105 8.48 7.75 -3.56
C VAL A 105 7.46 8.74 -4.10
N ASN A 106 7.78 9.45 -5.17
CA ASN A 106 6.82 10.32 -5.84
C ASN A 106 6.51 9.75 -7.25
N PRO A 107 5.25 9.37 -7.54
CA PRO A 107 4.03 9.49 -6.71
C PRO A 107 3.91 8.41 -5.61
N THR A 108 3.11 8.68 -4.56
CA THR A 108 2.87 7.74 -3.46
C THR A 108 1.43 7.80 -2.92
N TYR A 109 1.10 6.89 -2.00
CA TYR A 109 -0.20 6.86 -1.34
C TYR A 109 -0.44 8.12 -0.49
N HIS A 110 -1.36 8.96 -0.92
CA HIS A 110 -1.57 10.31 -0.37
C HIS A 110 -2.04 10.35 1.10
N LEU A 111 -2.80 9.35 1.58
CA LEU A 111 -3.30 9.37 2.95
C LEU A 111 -2.21 9.08 4.01
N VAL A 112 -1.01 8.68 3.61
CA VAL A 112 0.11 8.48 4.53
C VAL A 112 0.70 9.81 5.01
N PHE A 113 0.56 10.89 4.25
CA PHE A 113 1.14 12.20 4.59
C PHE A 113 0.69 12.70 5.96
N ALA A 114 -0.63 12.64 6.24
CA ALA A 114 -1.17 13.06 7.53
C ALA A 114 -0.58 12.27 8.72
N ILE A 115 -0.25 10.99 8.52
CA ILE A 115 0.36 10.16 9.57
C ILE A 115 1.77 10.66 9.91
N PHE A 116 2.55 11.07 8.90
CA PHE A 116 3.87 11.66 9.11
C PHE A 116 3.77 13.07 9.70
N ASP A 117 2.83 13.88 9.24
CA ASP A 117 2.59 15.23 9.75
C ASP A 117 2.24 15.21 11.24
N ASP A 118 1.30 14.35 11.65
CA ASP A 118 0.88 14.17 13.04
C ASP A 118 2.03 13.67 13.94
N ALA A 119 2.99 12.93 13.36
CA ALA A 119 4.19 12.48 14.06
C ALA A 119 5.30 13.57 14.16
N GLY A 120 5.05 14.79 13.63
CA GLY A 120 5.97 15.92 13.70
C GLY A 120 6.96 16.01 12.53
N PHE A 121 6.68 15.37 11.39
CA PHE A 121 7.56 15.34 10.21
C PHE A 121 7.08 16.21 9.04
N LYS A 122 6.07 17.08 9.21
CA LYS A 122 5.47 17.91 8.14
C LYS A 122 6.50 18.57 7.22
N ASN A 123 7.56 19.18 7.76
CA ASN A 123 8.57 19.88 6.99
C ASN A 123 9.80 19.02 6.70
N ARG A 124 9.70 17.71 6.79
CA ARG A 124 10.78 16.74 6.61
C ARG A 124 10.43 15.63 5.64
N LEU A 125 9.34 15.79 4.91
CA LEU A 125 8.98 14.90 3.82
C LEU A 125 9.86 15.25 2.63
N MET A 126 10.66 14.27 2.20
CA MET A 126 11.59 14.38 1.08
C MET A 126 11.16 13.41 -0.01
N GLU A 127 11.09 13.89 -1.23
CA GLU A 127 10.70 13.07 -2.37
C GLU A 127 11.89 12.50 -3.13
N PHE A 128 11.66 11.38 -3.79
CA PHE A 128 12.49 10.84 -4.85
C PHE A 128 11.62 10.14 -5.90
N PRO A 129 12.03 10.15 -7.19
CA PRO A 129 11.21 9.62 -8.26
C PRO A 129 11.18 8.09 -8.26
N GLU A 130 10.20 7.54 -8.96
CA GLU A 130 10.24 6.17 -9.45
C GLU A 130 10.64 6.14 -10.94
N ASP A 131 11.26 5.02 -11.35
CA ASP A 131 11.47 4.64 -12.74
C ASP A 131 10.60 3.44 -13.11
N ASP A 132 10.88 2.75 -14.21
CA ASP A 132 10.08 1.60 -14.66
C ASP A 132 10.10 0.40 -13.72
N GLU A 133 11.10 0.30 -12.84
CA GLU A 133 11.24 -0.74 -11.83
C GLU A 133 10.78 -0.31 -10.42
N GLY A 134 10.13 0.86 -10.30
CA GLY A 134 9.70 1.43 -9.04
C GLY A 134 10.69 2.46 -8.48
N PRO A 135 10.94 2.52 -7.15
CA PRO A 135 11.82 3.50 -6.52
C PRO A 135 13.19 3.62 -7.19
N ASN A 136 13.56 4.81 -7.67
CA ASN A 136 14.88 5.06 -8.27
C ASN A 136 15.93 5.20 -7.18
N LEU A 137 16.72 4.14 -6.96
CA LEU A 137 17.69 4.08 -5.87
C LEU A 137 18.92 4.96 -6.08
N GLU A 138 19.34 5.20 -7.32
CA GLU A 138 20.48 6.07 -7.62
C GLU A 138 20.16 7.51 -7.22
N VAL A 139 18.97 7.98 -7.59
CA VAL A 139 18.51 9.32 -7.19
C VAL A 139 18.28 9.40 -5.69
N LEU A 140 17.71 8.36 -5.07
CA LEU A 140 17.53 8.32 -3.62
C LEU A 140 18.87 8.41 -2.89
N GLU A 141 19.86 7.60 -3.29
CA GLU A 141 21.17 7.59 -2.67
C GLU A 141 21.87 8.95 -2.78
N GLU A 142 21.83 9.56 -3.95
CA GLU A 142 22.40 10.88 -4.18
C GLU A 142 21.73 11.96 -3.32
N LYS A 143 20.40 11.96 -3.27
CA LYS A 143 19.64 12.90 -2.42
C LYS A 143 19.94 12.69 -0.92
N MET A 144 20.01 11.45 -0.45
CA MET A 144 20.36 11.15 0.94
C MET A 144 21.79 11.58 1.26
N ARG A 145 22.74 11.36 0.35
CA ARG A 145 24.13 11.80 0.52
C ARG A 145 24.23 13.33 0.63
N GLN A 146 23.58 14.04 -0.30
CA GLN A 146 23.54 15.52 -0.27
C GLN A 146 22.88 16.06 1.00
N PHE A 147 21.81 15.40 1.44
CA PHE A 147 21.13 15.75 2.69
C PHE A 147 22.07 15.61 3.88
N GLU A 148 22.81 14.49 3.98
CA GLU A 148 23.77 14.24 5.07
C GLU A 148 24.94 15.23 5.08
N GLU A 149 25.39 15.69 3.91
CA GLU A 149 26.45 16.71 3.80
C GLU A 149 25.99 18.08 4.29
N GLN A 150 24.73 18.43 4.07
CA GLN A 150 24.13 19.72 4.40
C GLN A 150 23.51 19.76 5.81
N ASP A 151 23.25 18.59 6.40
CA ASP A 151 22.57 18.51 7.68
C ASP A 151 23.42 19.06 8.82
N ASP A 152 22.76 19.78 9.73
CA ASP A 152 23.38 20.26 10.96
C ASP A 152 23.78 19.05 11.83
N LYS A 153 25.11 18.82 11.91
CA LYS A 153 25.71 17.72 12.67
C LYS A 153 25.68 17.95 14.19
N SER A 154 25.08 19.06 14.65
CA SER A 154 24.90 19.27 16.09
C SER A 154 24.01 18.16 16.67
N LYS A 155 24.50 17.48 17.71
CA LYS A 155 23.71 16.46 18.41
C LYS A 155 22.58 17.14 19.16
N LYS A 156 21.38 17.09 18.61
CA LYS A 156 20.18 17.53 19.32
C LYS A 156 19.78 16.48 20.36
N VAL A 157 19.38 16.95 21.53
CA VAL A 157 18.89 16.07 22.59
C VAL A 157 17.55 15.46 22.13
N PRO A 158 17.37 14.13 22.16
CA PRO A 158 16.08 13.51 21.89
C PRO A 158 15.01 14.03 22.83
N VAL A 159 13.78 14.17 22.34
CA VAL A 159 12.61 14.50 23.17
C VAL A 159 11.91 13.26 23.72
N LYS A 160 12.26 12.08 23.18
CA LYS A 160 11.76 10.79 23.64
C LYS A 160 12.90 9.95 24.20
N ASP A 161 12.54 8.96 25.02
CA ASP A 161 13.45 7.91 25.48
C ASP A 161 13.13 6.59 24.76
N PRO A 162 14.03 6.02 23.95
CA PRO A 162 13.79 4.73 23.32
C PRO A 162 13.82 3.57 24.32
N GLY A 163 14.42 3.77 25.49
CA GLY A 163 14.66 2.69 26.47
C GLY A 163 15.56 1.58 25.87
N PRO A 164 15.58 0.40 26.52
CA PRO A 164 16.49 -0.68 26.10
C PRO A 164 16.00 -1.45 24.85
N HIS A 165 14.71 -1.37 24.51
CA HIS A 165 14.05 -2.23 23.52
C HIS A 165 13.72 -1.55 22.20
N ARG A 166 14.18 -0.31 21.99
CA ARG A 166 13.95 0.47 20.77
C ARG A 166 15.20 1.24 20.39
N LYS A 167 15.22 1.77 19.17
CA LYS A 167 16.20 2.76 18.71
C LYS A 167 15.49 3.84 17.92
N PHE A 168 16.09 4.99 17.71
CA PHE A 168 15.61 5.99 16.77
C PHE A 168 16.43 5.89 15.49
N TYR A 169 15.72 5.64 14.37
CA TYR A 169 16.35 5.65 13.07
C TYR A 169 16.59 7.09 12.60
N ARG A 170 17.69 7.27 11.87
CA ARG A 170 18.07 8.57 11.33
C ARG A 170 17.14 9.00 10.20
N HIS A 171 16.69 8.05 9.38
CA HIS A 171 15.77 8.25 8.28
C HIS A 171 14.65 7.22 8.28
N ILE A 172 13.51 7.62 7.72
CA ILE A 172 12.42 6.71 7.36
C ILE A 172 12.30 6.70 5.84
N ILE A 173 12.12 5.55 5.24
CA ILE A 173 11.78 5.38 3.82
C ILE A 173 10.44 4.64 3.75
N TYR A 174 9.43 5.23 3.11
CA TYR A 174 8.14 4.58 2.91
C TYR A 174 7.98 4.16 1.47
N VAL A 175 7.65 2.89 1.24
CA VAL A 175 7.43 2.32 -0.09
C VAL A 175 6.26 1.34 -0.08
N VAL A 176 5.65 1.13 -1.25
CA VAL A 176 4.70 0.04 -1.53
C VAL A 176 5.39 -0.88 -2.55
N PRO A 177 6.11 -1.94 -2.11
CA PRO A 177 7.01 -2.70 -2.98
C PRO A 177 6.32 -3.54 -4.04
N THR A 178 5.07 -3.92 -3.80
CA THR A 178 4.26 -4.80 -4.66
C THR A 178 2.97 -4.09 -5.03
N CYS A 179 2.68 -3.98 -6.32
CA CYS A 179 1.47 -3.33 -6.84
C CYS A 179 1.27 -1.93 -6.26
N ALA A 180 2.30 -1.09 -6.36
CA ALA A 180 2.37 0.23 -5.74
C ALA A 180 1.11 1.08 -5.98
N ASN A 181 0.67 1.77 -4.96
CA ASN A 181 -0.39 2.77 -5.05
C ASN A 181 0.25 4.17 -5.14
N PRO A 182 0.13 4.88 -6.29
CA PRO A 182 -0.85 4.68 -7.35
C PRO A 182 -0.38 3.88 -8.57
N SER A 183 0.93 3.68 -8.79
CA SER A 183 1.53 3.37 -10.10
C SER A 183 1.35 1.92 -10.57
N GLY A 184 0.91 0.99 -9.70
CA GLY A 184 0.76 -0.43 -10.01
C GLY A 184 2.09 -1.19 -10.16
N LYS A 185 3.24 -0.52 -10.02
CA LYS A 185 4.56 -1.12 -10.17
C LYS A 185 4.89 -2.10 -9.05
N SER A 186 5.59 -3.18 -9.40
CA SER A 186 6.15 -4.14 -8.44
C SER A 186 7.67 -4.14 -8.55
N MET A 187 8.31 -3.87 -7.44
CA MET A 187 9.76 -3.74 -7.33
C MET A 187 10.46 -5.10 -7.55
N PRO A 188 11.35 -5.26 -8.54
CA PRO A 188 12.07 -6.51 -8.77
C PRO A 188 13.07 -6.79 -7.63
N VAL A 189 13.49 -8.07 -7.50
CA VAL A 189 14.33 -8.54 -6.39
C VAL A 189 15.60 -7.70 -6.22
N LYS A 190 16.32 -7.42 -7.30
CA LYS A 190 17.55 -6.61 -7.24
C LYS A 190 17.32 -5.21 -6.67
N ARG A 191 16.18 -4.60 -7.00
CA ARG A 191 15.79 -3.29 -6.48
C ARG A 191 15.49 -3.35 -5.00
N ARG A 192 14.81 -4.42 -4.54
CA ARG A 192 14.54 -4.69 -3.11
C ARG A 192 15.84 -4.86 -2.32
N GLU A 193 16.78 -5.66 -2.82
CA GLU A 193 18.11 -5.83 -2.23
C GLU A 193 18.91 -4.52 -2.16
N GLY A 194 18.85 -3.73 -3.24
CA GLY A 194 19.50 -2.41 -3.30
C GLY A 194 18.95 -1.46 -2.25
N LEU A 195 17.63 -1.41 -2.09
CA LEU A 195 16.98 -0.54 -1.11
C LEU A 195 17.34 -0.93 0.33
N VAL A 196 17.39 -2.22 0.65
CA VAL A 196 17.84 -2.69 1.98
C VAL A 196 19.28 -2.28 2.25
N LYS A 197 20.20 -2.47 1.27
CA LYS A 197 21.60 -2.04 1.41
C LYS A 197 21.71 -0.52 1.65
N LEU A 198 20.91 0.25 0.93
CA LEU A 198 20.87 1.70 1.08
C LEU A 198 20.35 2.11 2.47
N ALA A 199 19.27 1.47 2.94
CA ALA A 199 18.73 1.71 4.27
C ALA A 199 19.77 1.43 5.38
N ARG A 200 20.51 0.33 5.28
CA ARG A 200 21.58 0.00 6.20
C ARG A 200 22.73 1.03 6.19
N LYS A 201 23.05 1.54 5.00
CA LYS A 201 24.12 2.54 4.82
C LYS A 201 23.80 3.85 5.53
N PHE A 202 22.55 4.30 5.50
CA PHE A 202 22.12 5.59 6.03
C PHE A 202 21.36 5.50 7.37
N ASP A 203 21.40 4.37 8.05
CA ASP A 203 20.61 4.11 9.27
C ASP A 203 19.13 4.46 9.10
N ALA A 204 18.57 4.05 7.97
CA ALA A 204 17.17 4.24 7.64
C ALA A 204 16.34 3.00 8.00
N LEU A 205 15.05 3.21 8.31
CA LEU A 205 14.05 2.16 8.37
C LEU A 205 13.17 2.22 7.11
N VAL A 206 13.12 1.14 6.35
CA VAL A 206 12.16 0.98 5.25
C VAL A 206 10.86 0.42 5.82
N ILE A 207 9.79 1.19 5.70
CA ILE A 207 8.42 0.76 6.00
C ILE A 207 7.80 0.29 4.69
N CYS A 208 7.66 -1.03 4.52
CA CYS A 208 7.09 -1.65 3.33
C CYS A 208 5.60 -1.85 3.54
N ASP A 209 4.77 -1.15 2.78
CA ASP A 209 3.30 -1.31 2.82
C ASP A 209 2.89 -2.46 1.90
N ASP A 210 2.91 -3.69 2.45
CA ASP A 210 2.76 -4.96 1.73
C ASP A 210 1.29 -5.42 1.62
N VAL A 211 0.35 -4.46 1.66
CA VAL A 211 -1.11 -4.74 1.71
C VAL A 211 -1.67 -5.40 0.45
N TYR A 212 -0.93 -5.40 -0.66
CA TYR A 212 -1.32 -6.00 -1.94
C TYR A 212 -0.60 -7.31 -2.27
N ASP A 213 0.37 -7.75 -1.47
CA ASP A 213 1.21 -8.92 -1.76
C ASP A 213 0.42 -10.19 -2.05
N GLN A 214 -0.70 -10.40 -1.35
CA GLN A 214 -1.58 -11.54 -1.54
C GLN A 214 -2.58 -11.38 -2.71
N LEU A 215 -2.58 -10.22 -3.38
CA LEU A 215 -3.57 -9.83 -4.38
C LEU A 215 -2.91 -9.64 -5.74
N GLN A 216 -2.24 -10.67 -6.22
CA GLN A 216 -1.59 -10.73 -7.52
C GLN A 216 -2.16 -11.88 -8.36
N TRP A 217 -2.09 -11.75 -9.68
CA TRP A 217 -2.55 -12.74 -10.66
C TRP A 217 -1.75 -12.67 -11.94
N PRO A 218 -1.65 -13.80 -12.70
CA PRO A 218 -1.09 -13.79 -14.03
C PRO A 218 -1.93 -12.94 -14.98
N ILE A 219 -1.29 -12.23 -15.89
CA ILE A 219 -1.99 -11.54 -16.98
C ILE A 219 -2.46 -12.59 -17.98
N ASP A 220 -3.76 -12.61 -18.28
CA ASP A 220 -4.32 -13.49 -19.30
C ASP A 220 -3.75 -13.10 -20.68
N GLN A 221 -2.88 -13.92 -21.19
CA GLN A 221 -2.48 -13.87 -22.60
C GLN A 221 -3.49 -14.69 -23.40
N LYS A 222 -4.25 -14.06 -24.29
CA LYS A 222 -5.36 -14.66 -25.05
C LYS A 222 -5.02 -15.95 -25.79
N ASP A 223 -3.74 -16.25 -26.01
CA ASP A 223 -3.25 -17.37 -26.83
C ASP A 223 -2.17 -18.25 -26.16
N GLN A 224 -1.97 -18.15 -24.85
CA GLN A 224 -1.01 -18.99 -24.12
C GLN A 224 -1.70 -19.99 -23.20
N PRO A 225 -1.11 -21.21 -23.00
CA PRO A 225 -1.62 -22.17 -22.06
C PRO A 225 -1.64 -21.55 -20.65
N THR A 226 -2.68 -21.89 -19.89
CA THR A 226 -2.84 -21.45 -18.49
C THR A 226 -1.57 -21.76 -17.71
N ILE A 227 -0.76 -20.75 -17.44
CA ILE A 227 0.46 -20.88 -16.63
C ILE A 227 0.01 -21.11 -15.18
N ASN A 228 0.55 -22.15 -14.55
CA ASN A 228 0.34 -22.36 -13.13
C ASN A 228 0.90 -21.16 -12.35
N PRO A 229 0.08 -20.43 -11.56
CA PRO A 229 0.54 -19.28 -10.80
C PRO A 229 1.77 -19.57 -9.92
N ASP A 230 1.88 -20.78 -9.39
CA ASP A 230 3.00 -21.19 -8.52
C ASP A 230 4.33 -21.33 -9.29
N GLU A 231 4.29 -21.35 -10.62
CA GLU A 231 5.47 -21.42 -11.50
C GLU A 231 5.98 -20.03 -11.94
N ILE A 232 5.26 -18.96 -11.58
CA ILE A 232 5.64 -17.60 -11.93
C ILE A 232 6.39 -16.96 -10.75
N PRO A 233 7.72 -16.73 -10.85
CA PRO A 233 8.51 -16.17 -9.73
C PRO A 233 8.03 -14.80 -9.25
N GLU A 234 7.43 -14.00 -10.15
CA GLU A 234 6.90 -12.67 -9.83
C GLU A 234 5.70 -12.71 -8.86
N MET A 235 5.00 -13.84 -8.74
CA MET A 235 3.86 -14.01 -7.84
C MET A 235 4.25 -14.06 -6.36
N THR A 236 5.52 -14.36 -6.07
CA THR A 236 6.00 -14.49 -4.68
C THR A 236 7.41 -13.90 -4.57
N LEU A 237 7.50 -12.58 -4.65
CA LEU A 237 8.76 -11.87 -4.48
C LEU A 237 9.17 -11.85 -3.00
N PRO A 238 10.46 -12.00 -2.68
CA PRO A 238 10.93 -11.88 -1.29
C PRO A 238 10.65 -10.47 -0.75
N ARG A 239 10.14 -10.39 0.48
CA ARG A 239 9.89 -9.09 1.12
C ARG A 239 11.21 -8.46 1.58
N LEU A 240 11.22 -7.13 1.68
CA LEU A 240 12.44 -6.42 2.11
C LEU A 240 12.86 -6.79 3.53
N CYS A 241 11.92 -7.05 4.44
CA CYS A 241 12.23 -7.52 5.80
C CYS A 241 12.91 -8.89 5.81
N ASP A 242 12.54 -9.79 4.90
CA ASP A 242 13.17 -11.11 4.79
C ASP A 242 14.55 -11.03 4.15
N ILE A 243 14.72 -10.15 3.15
CA ILE A 243 16.04 -9.84 2.56
C ILE A 243 16.96 -9.26 3.62
N ASP A 244 16.49 -8.30 4.41
CA ASP A 244 17.29 -7.67 5.47
C ASP A 244 17.74 -8.69 6.52
N LEU A 245 16.87 -9.57 6.96
CA LEU A 245 17.17 -10.60 7.95
C LEU A 245 18.07 -11.74 7.41
N ALA A 246 18.08 -11.96 6.10
CA ALA A 246 18.97 -12.93 5.46
C ALA A 246 20.39 -12.41 5.22
N MET A 247 20.61 -11.10 5.32
CA MET A 247 21.94 -10.49 5.21
C MET A 247 22.72 -10.64 6.52
N GLU A 248 24.05 -10.61 6.42
CA GLU A 248 24.92 -10.55 7.60
C GLU A 248 24.52 -9.39 8.54
N PRO A 249 24.63 -9.57 9.86
CA PRO A 249 24.29 -8.53 10.84
C PRO A 249 24.98 -7.20 10.53
N SER A 250 24.23 -6.11 10.58
CA SER A 250 24.79 -4.78 10.34
C SER A 250 25.66 -4.33 11.52
N PRO A 251 26.91 -3.88 11.29
CA PRO A 251 27.73 -3.31 12.35
C PRO A 251 27.10 -2.08 13.02
N ASN A 252 26.24 -1.38 12.30
CA ASN A 252 25.52 -0.19 12.77
C ASN A 252 24.25 -0.53 13.57
N ASP A 253 23.90 -1.82 13.65
CA ASP A 253 22.72 -2.29 14.39
C ASP A 253 23.07 -3.48 15.32
N PRO A 254 23.86 -3.26 16.36
CA PRO A 254 24.34 -4.33 17.23
C PRO A 254 23.21 -5.01 18.05
N LYS A 255 22.04 -4.40 18.10
CA LYS A 255 20.85 -4.96 18.79
C LYS A 255 19.95 -5.74 17.85
N GLY A 256 20.20 -5.73 16.55
CA GLY A 256 19.46 -6.50 15.56
C GLY A 256 18.02 -6.04 15.33
N PHE A 257 17.78 -4.74 15.37
CA PHE A 257 16.44 -4.20 15.03
C PHE A 257 16.11 -4.35 13.55
N GLY A 258 17.12 -4.38 12.68
CA GLY A 258 16.97 -4.41 11.23
C GLY A 258 16.68 -3.05 10.62
N ASN A 259 16.62 -3.01 9.29
CA ASN A 259 16.41 -1.79 8.52
C ASN A 259 15.20 -1.86 7.58
N ALA A 260 14.44 -2.97 7.59
CA ALA A 260 13.21 -3.11 6.82
C ALA A 260 12.14 -3.85 7.62
N VAL A 261 10.89 -3.41 7.48
CA VAL A 261 9.71 -4.03 8.11
C VAL A 261 8.58 -4.16 7.12
N SER A 262 7.81 -5.26 7.22
CA SER A 262 6.63 -5.53 6.43
C SER A 262 5.37 -5.10 7.19
N ASN A 263 4.60 -4.21 6.59
CA ASN A 263 3.35 -3.67 7.12
C ASN A 263 2.16 -4.36 6.45
N GLY A 264 1.66 -5.41 7.07
CA GLY A 264 0.55 -6.23 6.58
C GLY A 264 -0.82 -5.77 7.08
N SER A 265 -1.87 -6.04 6.31
CA SER A 265 -3.23 -5.69 6.69
C SER A 265 -4.28 -6.64 6.13
N PHE A 266 -5.31 -6.96 6.92
CA PHE A 266 -6.48 -7.69 6.44
C PHE A 266 -7.48 -6.80 5.68
N SER A 267 -7.26 -5.49 5.62
CA SER A 267 -8.19 -4.53 5.00
C SER A 267 -8.53 -4.84 3.54
N LYS A 268 -7.57 -5.35 2.77
CA LYS A 268 -7.77 -5.65 1.35
C LYS A 268 -8.22 -7.09 1.08
N MET A 269 -8.05 -7.99 2.07
CA MET A 269 -8.33 -9.42 1.95
C MET A 269 -9.67 -9.82 2.58
N VAL A 270 -10.01 -9.21 3.72
CA VAL A 270 -11.21 -9.52 4.51
C VAL A 270 -12.19 -8.35 4.53
N GLY A 271 -11.65 -7.14 4.64
CA GLY A 271 -12.43 -5.91 4.65
C GLY A 271 -11.84 -4.86 5.57
N PRO A 272 -11.89 -3.57 5.19
CA PRO A 272 -11.25 -2.51 5.97
C PRO A 272 -11.89 -2.31 7.36
N GLY A 273 -13.16 -2.69 7.54
CA GLY A 273 -13.89 -2.57 8.80
C GLY A 273 -13.40 -3.52 9.89
N ILE A 274 -12.65 -4.60 9.57
CA ILE A 274 -12.13 -5.55 10.54
C ILE A 274 -11.04 -4.95 11.45
N ARG A 275 -10.43 -3.83 11.02
CA ARG A 275 -9.42 -3.06 11.76
C ARG A 275 -8.32 -3.91 12.38
N THR A 276 -7.78 -4.87 11.64
CA THR A 276 -6.69 -5.74 12.05
C THR A 276 -5.63 -5.81 10.98
N GLY A 277 -4.38 -5.83 11.42
CA GLY A 277 -3.19 -5.98 10.60
C GLY A 277 -2.06 -6.53 11.44
N TRP A 278 -0.89 -6.59 10.87
CA TRP A 278 0.32 -7.03 11.55
C TRP A 278 1.53 -6.26 11.03
N LEU A 279 2.55 -6.21 11.85
CA LEU A 279 3.88 -5.82 11.41
C LEU A 279 4.79 -7.02 11.57
N GLU A 280 5.67 -7.25 10.60
CA GLU A 280 6.72 -8.25 10.67
C GLU A 280 8.10 -7.60 10.42
N GLY A 281 9.05 -7.95 11.27
CA GLY A 281 10.42 -7.47 11.20
C GLY A 281 11.38 -8.43 11.91
N SER A 282 12.45 -7.92 12.50
CA SER A 282 13.24 -8.71 13.46
C SER A 282 12.45 -8.92 14.76
N THR A 283 12.82 -9.94 15.52
CA THR A 283 12.26 -10.19 16.87
C THR A 283 12.47 -8.98 17.79
N ALA A 284 13.62 -8.33 17.72
CA ALA A 284 13.91 -7.14 18.51
C ALA A 284 12.99 -5.97 18.11
N PHE A 285 12.72 -5.78 16.81
CA PHE A 285 11.83 -4.74 16.31
C PHE A 285 10.37 -5.01 16.72
N ALA A 286 9.87 -6.21 16.48
CA ALA A 286 8.48 -6.59 16.82
C ALA A 286 8.22 -6.45 18.34
N PHE A 287 9.16 -6.90 19.18
CA PHE A 287 9.09 -6.70 20.62
C PHE A 287 9.09 -5.22 20.99
N GLY A 288 10.00 -4.42 20.41
CA GLY A 288 10.07 -2.97 20.67
C GLY A 288 8.81 -2.22 20.25
N LEU A 289 8.16 -2.65 19.15
CA LEU A 289 6.90 -2.08 18.69
C LEU A 289 5.76 -2.43 19.65
N ALA A 290 5.70 -3.66 20.15
CA ALA A 290 4.73 -4.09 21.14
C ALA A 290 4.80 -3.24 22.45
N GLN A 291 5.96 -2.62 22.74
CA GLN A 291 6.15 -1.70 23.86
C GLN A 291 5.70 -0.26 23.57
N THR A 292 5.02 0.01 22.42
CA THR A 292 4.38 1.31 22.18
C THR A 292 3.35 1.59 23.27
N GLY A 293 3.35 2.81 23.83
CA GLY A 293 2.52 3.13 24.99
C GLY A 293 1.04 2.83 24.83
N SER A 294 0.46 3.09 23.65
CA SER A 294 -0.93 2.78 23.35
C SER A 294 -1.20 1.27 23.27
N THR A 295 -0.26 0.46 22.82
CA THR A 295 -0.35 -1.00 22.76
C THR A 295 -0.18 -1.61 24.15
N LYS A 296 0.86 -1.21 24.87
CA LYS A 296 1.19 -1.73 26.20
C LYS A 296 0.14 -1.40 27.27
N SER A 297 -0.61 -0.32 27.10
CA SER A 297 -1.63 0.09 28.06
C SER A 297 -2.83 -0.84 28.17
N GLY A 298 -3.11 -1.63 27.13
CA GLY A 298 -4.27 -2.53 27.10
C GLY A 298 -4.10 -3.70 26.15
N GLY A 299 -2.88 -3.95 25.70
CA GLY A 299 -2.59 -4.95 24.68
C GLY A 299 -2.85 -4.45 23.27
N SER A 300 -2.68 -5.34 22.29
CA SER A 300 -2.94 -5.04 20.88
C SER A 300 -4.43 -4.77 20.65
N PRO A 301 -4.78 -3.84 19.74
CA PRO A 301 -6.18 -3.58 19.42
C PRO A 301 -6.82 -4.76 18.67
N SER A 302 -8.18 -4.79 18.70
CA SER A 302 -8.98 -5.81 18.02
C SER A 302 -8.71 -7.25 18.44
N GLN A 303 -8.52 -7.51 19.74
CA GLN A 303 -8.28 -8.87 20.26
C GLN A 303 -9.36 -9.87 19.80
N PHE A 304 -10.63 -9.50 19.84
CA PHE A 304 -11.73 -10.32 19.34
C PHE A 304 -11.67 -10.55 17.82
N CYS A 305 -11.41 -9.51 17.04
CA CYS A 305 -11.21 -9.66 15.59
C CYS A 305 -10.00 -10.55 15.28
N ALA A 306 -8.93 -10.44 16.08
CA ALA A 306 -7.75 -11.28 15.93
C ALA A 306 -8.04 -12.76 16.14
N SER A 307 -8.92 -13.11 17.08
CA SER A 307 -9.31 -14.52 17.31
C SER A 307 -10.11 -15.09 16.14
N ILE A 308 -11.00 -14.30 15.53
CA ILE A 308 -11.76 -14.72 14.34
C ILE A 308 -10.81 -14.94 13.14
N LEU A 309 -9.85 -14.04 12.95
CA LEU A 309 -8.87 -14.16 11.87
C LEU A 309 -7.92 -15.33 12.08
N ALA A 310 -7.55 -15.65 13.32
CA ALA A 310 -6.77 -16.84 13.63
C ALA A 310 -7.49 -18.10 13.18
N ASP A 311 -8.77 -18.28 13.54
CA ASP A 311 -9.60 -19.39 13.10
C ASP A 311 -9.68 -19.48 11.56
N MET A 312 -9.91 -18.37 10.88
CA MET A 312 -9.98 -18.33 9.40
C MET A 312 -8.66 -18.77 8.73
N ILE A 313 -7.52 -18.42 9.31
CA ILE A 313 -6.20 -18.79 8.76
C ILE A 313 -5.88 -20.25 9.08
N GLU A 314 -6.09 -20.70 10.33
CA GLU A 314 -5.80 -22.05 10.78
C GLU A 314 -6.64 -23.11 10.04
N THR A 315 -7.92 -22.80 9.80
CA THR A 315 -8.82 -23.66 9.01
C THR A 315 -8.57 -23.58 7.50
N GLY A 316 -7.73 -22.67 7.05
CA GLY A 316 -7.43 -22.41 5.63
C GLY A 316 -8.58 -21.78 4.85
N THR A 317 -9.63 -21.33 5.52
CA THR A 317 -10.81 -20.74 4.86
C THR A 317 -10.49 -19.39 4.23
N LEU A 318 -9.62 -18.58 4.87
CA LEU A 318 -9.16 -17.33 4.29
C LEU A 318 -8.34 -17.54 3.02
N GLN A 319 -7.38 -18.48 3.05
CA GLN A 319 -6.52 -18.79 1.90
C GLN A 319 -7.37 -19.28 0.71
N LYS A 320 -8.35 -20.17 0.97
CA LYS A 320 -9.30 -20.63 -0.05
C LYS A 320 -10.17 -19.49 -0.59
N HIS A 321 -10.61 -18.57 0.25
CA HIS A 321 -11.38 -17.40 -0.18
C HIS A 321 -10.55 -16.50 -1.10
N LEU A 322 -9.29 -16.25 -0.74
CA LEU A 322 -8.37 -15.47 -1.60
C LEU A 322 -8.14 -16.16 -2.94
N ALA A 323 -7.84 -17.45 -2.93
CA ALA A 323 -7.51 -18.20 -4.14
C ALA A 323 -8.71 -18.39 -5.08
N ASN A 324 -9.90 -18.70 -4.54
CA ASN A 324 -11.04 -19.14 -5.33
C ASN A 324 -12.06 -18.01 -5.62
N LYS A 325 -12.00 -16.88 -4.89
CA LYS A 325 -12.96 -15.79 -5.06
C LYS A 325 -12.30 -14.44 -5.29
N VAL A 326 -11.42 -14.00 -4.38
CA VAL A 326 -10.90 -12.63 -4.43
C VAL A 326 -9.99 -12.42 -5.63
N ARG A 327 -8.92 -13.23 -5.77
CA ARG A 327 -7.97 -13.09 -6.89
C ARG A 327 -8.61 -13.29 -8.26
N PRO A 328 -9.43 -14.34 -8.52
CA PRO A 328 -10.10 -14.50 -9.81
C PRO A 328 -11.04 -13.34 -10.16
N SER A 329 -11.77 -12.82 -9.16
CA SER A 329 -12.64 -11.67 -9.39
C SER A 329 -11.84 -10.41 -9.71
N LEU A 330 -10.76 -10.12 -8.97
CA LEU A 330 -9.90 -8.96 -9.25
C LEU A 330 -9.22 -9.08 -10.61
N GLN A 331 -8.73 -10.26 -10.99
CA GLN A 331 -8.17 -10.53 -12.31
C GLN A 331 -9.18 -10.25 -13.42
N HIS A 332 -10.41 -10.74 -13.28
CA HIS A 332 -11.48 -10.49 -14.24
C HIS A 332 -11.81 -8.99 -14.35
N ARG A 333 -11.95 -8.30 -13.22
CA ARG A 333 -12.24 -6.86 -13.15
C ARG A 333 -11.11 -6.01 -13.74
N HIS A 334 -9.86 -6.40 -13.49
CA HIS A 334 -8.69 -5.79 -14.14
C HIS A 334 -8.77 -5.92 -15.66
N ARG A 335 -9.10 -7.11 -16.17
CA ARG A 335 -9.28 -7.33 -17.63
C ARG A 335 -10.41 -6.46 -18.18
N VAL A 336 -11.57 -6.40 -17.54
CA VAL A 336 -12.68 -5.51 -17.94
C VAL A 336 -12.23 -4.06 -18.02
N MET A 337 -11.44 -3.59 -17.04
CA MET A 337 -10.87 -2.23 -17.04
C MET A 337 -9.89 -2.05 -18.21
N ALA A 338 -8.96 -2.98 -18.42
CA ALA A 338 -7.97 -2.92 -19.48
C ALA A 338 -8.64 -2.91 -20.87
N ASP A 339 -9.60 -3.81 -21.11
CA ASP A 339 -10.36 -3.86 -22.38
C ASP A 339 -11.11 -2.55 -22.66
N ALA A 340 -11.71 -1.95 -21.63
CA ALA A 340 -12.38 -0.67 -21.77
C ALA A 340 -11.37 0.47 -22.04
N ILE A 341 -10.21 0.48 -21.40
CA ILE A 341 -9.13 1.45 -21.65
C ILE A 341 -8.60 1.31 -23.09
N HIS A 342 -8.33 0.10 -23.53
CA HIS A 342 -7.89 -0.17 -24.91
C HIS A 342 -8.91 0.36 -25.94
N THR A 343 -10.20 0.17 -25.67
CA THR A 343 -11.27 0.57 -26.57
C THR A 343 -11.49 2.09 -26.59
N HIS A 344 -11.47 2.74 -25.45
CA HIS A 344 -11.98 4.11 -25.31
C HIS A 344 -10.90 5.18 -25.06
N LEU A 345 -9.71 4.80 -24.54
CA LEU A 345 -8.69 5.75 -24.11
C LEU A 345 -7.40 5.66 -24.93
N LEU A 346 -6.88 4.46 -25.27
CA LEU A 346 -5.66 4.35 -26.05
C LEU A 346 -5.76 5.04 -27.42
N PRO A 347 -6.90 4.98 -28.16
CA PRO A 347 -7.06 5.71 -29.40
C PRO A 347 -7.01 7.25 -29.24
N LEU A 348 -7.13 7.75 -28.02
CA LEU A 348 -7.04 9.17 -27.69
C LEU A 348 -5.65 9.59 -27.20
N GLY A 349 -4.66 8.68 -27.21
CA GLY A 349 -3.27 8.94 -26.81
C GLY A 349 -2.93 8.66 -25.36
N PHE A 350 -3.84 8.05 -24.59
CA PHE A 350 -3.52 7.54 -23.24
C PHE A 350 -2.59 6.32 -23.35
N GLN A 351 -1.82 6.06 -22.28
CA GLN A 351 -0.97 4.87 -22.18
C GLN A 351 -1.29 4.14 -20.89
N LEU A 352 -1.31 2.81 -20.94
CA LEU A 352 -1.56 1.91 -19.82
C LEU A 352 -0.33 1.06 -19.55
N ARG A 353 0.01 0.86 -18.27
CA ARG A 353 0.96 -0.16 -17.86
C ARG A 353 0.25 -1.50 -17.75
N GLU A 354 0.71 -2.47 -18.55
CA GLU A 354 0.06 -3.79 -18.66
C GLU A 354 0.49 -4.77 -17.56
N ALA A 355 1.70 -4.63 -17.01
CA ALA A 355 2.25 -5.54 -15.99
C ALA A 355 2.86 -4.78 -14.81
N GLY A 356 2.91 -5.41 -13.66
CA GLY A 356 3.56 -4.85 -12.46
C GLY A 356 5.07 -4.62 -12.65
N GLN A 357 5.76 -5.56 -13.31
CA GLN A 357 7.14 -5.39 -13.76
C GLN A 357 7.18 -5.18 -15.27
N LEU A 358 8.16 -4.43 -15.76
CA LEU A 358 8.32 -4.19 -17.19
C LEU A 358 8.61 -5.51 -17.91
N GLY A 359 7.78 -5.85 -18.92
CA GLY A 359 7.87 -7.13 -19.62
C GLY A 359 7.47 -8.36 -18.79
N GLY A 360 6.93 -8.16 -17.59
CA GLY A 360 6.46 -9.21 -16.70
C GLY A 360 5.11 -9.78 -17.10
N GLN A 361 4.71 -10.85 -16.39
CA GLN A 361 3.48 -11.62 -16.65
C GLN A 361 2.47 -11.53 -15.49
N VAL A 362 2.71 -10.64 -14.51
CA VAL A 362 1.91 -10.52 -13.30
C VAL A 362 1.39 -9.09 -13.15
N TYR A 363 0.14 -8.97 -12.76
CA TYR A 363 -0.48 -7.75 -12.27
C TYR A 363 -1.09 -7.98 -10.89
N GLY A 364 -1.53 -6.90 -10.23
CA GLY A 364 -2.18 -7.03 -8.92
C GLY A 364 -2.65 -5.71 -8.34
N GLY A 365 -3.09 -5.77 -7.10
CA GLY A 365 -3.61 -4.60 -6.39
C GLY A 365 -5.01 -4.21 -6.84
N TYR A 366 -5.28 -2.90 -6.84
CA TYR A 366 -6.63 -2.36 -7.03
C TYR A 366 -6.74 -1.32 -8.14
N PHE A 367 -5.61 -0.89 -8.74
CA PHE A 367 -5.56 0.34 -9.53
C PHE A 367 -4.91 0.14 -10.89
N ALA A 368 -5.45 0.84 -11.88
CA ALA A 368 -4.80 1.14 -13.14
C ALA A 368 -4.24 2.57 -13.08
N TRP A 369 -3.01 2.77 -13.54
CA TRP A 369 -2.32 4.05 -13.64
C TRP A 369 -2.05 4.36 -15.09
N LEU A 370 -2.60 5.48 -15.56
CA LEU A 370 -2.56 5.87 -16.96
C LEU A 370 -1.75 7.13 -17.13
N THR A 371 -0.88 7.16 -18.14
CA THR A 371 -0.32 8.41 -18.66
C THR A 371 -1.36 9.06 -19.56
N ILE A 372 -1.62 10.35 -19.36
CA ILE A 372 -2.55 11.10 -20.18
C ILE A 372 -1.84 11.69 -21.42
N PRO A 373 -2.60 12.02 -22.51
CA PRO A 373 -2.04 12.66 -23.70
C PRO A 373 -1.30 13.96 -23.39
N ASP A 374 -0.31 14.30 -24.24
CA ASP A 374 0.41 15.56 -24.13
C ASP A 374 -0.53 16.77 -24.25
N GLY A 375 -0.24 17.82 -23.48
CA GLY A 375 -1.05 19.04 -23.45
C GLY A 375 -2.31 18.98 -22.60
N MET A 376 -2.62 17.84 -21.96
CA MET A 376 -3.73 17.70 -21.01
C MET A 376 -3.24 17.78 -19.57
N SER A 377 -4.14 18.19 -18.66
CA SER A 377 -3.95 18.20 -17.20
C SER A 377 -4.88 17.19 -16.54
N SER A 378 -4.37 16.36 -15.64
CA SER A 378 -5.19 15.39 -14.90
C SER A 378 -6.20 16.06 -13.97
N ARG A 379 -5.87 17.25 -13.44
CA ARG A 379 -6.78 18.09 -12.65
C ARG A 379 -7.96 18.52 -13.49
N VAL A 380 -7.70 19.04 -14.67
CA VAL A 380 -8.76 19.46 -15.62
C VAL A 380 -9.63 18.27 -16.01
N ILE A 381 -9.03 17.13 -16.34
CA ILE A 381 -9.78 15.90 -16.67
C ILE A 381 -10.69 15.51 -15.51
N SER A 382 -10.20 15.53 -14.27
CA SER A 382 -11.00 15.13 -13.10
C SER A 382 -12.16 16.07 -12.83
N GLU A 383 -11.99 17.38 -13.03
CA GLU A 383 -13.04 18.38 -12.87
C GLU A 383 -14.14 18.21 -13.94
N VAL A 384 -13.75 18.06 -15.20
CA VAL A 384 -14.70 17.84 -16.29
C VAL A 384 -15.43 16.50 -16.14
N ALA A 385 -14.76 15.46 -15.63
CA ALA A 385 -15.34 14.15 -15.35
C ALA A 385 -16.45 14.22 -14.30
N MET A 386 -16.32 15.07 -13.29
CA MET A 386 -17.41 15.31 -12.31
C MET A 386 -18.70 15.77 -12.98
N GLY A 387 -18.60 16.59 -14.02
CA GLY A 387 -19.76 16.99 -14.84
C GLY A 387 -20.43 15.84 -15.59
N GLU A 388 -19.71 14.76 -15.85
CA GLU A 388 -20.21 13.51 -16.45
C GLU A 388 -20.58 12.46 -15.38
N MET A 389 -20.74 12.86 -14.12
CA MET A 389 -21.04 11.97 -13.00
C MET A 389 -19.98 10.86 -12.84
N LEU A 390 -18.71 11.21 -12.98
CA LEU A 390 -17.55 10.31 -12.86
C LEU A 390 -16.51 10.92 -11.93
N ILE A 391 -16.09 10.15 -10.93
CA ILE A 391 -14.99 10.51 -10.02
C ILE A 391 -13.77 9.64 -10.33
N ILE A 392 -12.62 10.28 -10.57
CA ILE A 392 -11.33 9.63 -10.82
C ILE A 392 -10.25 10.24 -9.93
N GLY A 393 -9.11 9.55 -9.79
CA GLY A 393 -7.94 10.10 -9.12
C GLY A 393 -7.06 10.86 -10.12
N ASN A 394 -6.89 12.18 -9.94
CA ASN A 394 -5.86 12.90 -10.66
C ASN A 394 -4.48 12.66 -10.04
N GLY A 395 -3.42 12.73 -10.85
CA GLY A 395 -2.07 12.39 -10.41
C GLY A 395 -1.52 13.30 -9.31
N THR A 396 -1.95 14.57 -9.27
CA THR A 396 -1.44 15.53 -8.27
C THR A 396 -1.89 15.22 -6.85
N MET A 397 -2.95 14.40 -6.65
CA MET A 397 -3.33 13.89 -5.33
C MET A 397 -2.25 13.02 -4.69
N PHE A 398 -1.39 12.39 -5.52
CA PHE A 398 -0.37 11.42 -5.09
C PHE A 398 1.03 12.03 -5.05
N GLN A 399 1.12 13.34 -5.29
CA GLN A 399 2.36 14.11 -5.22
C GLN A 399 2.74 14.36 -3.76
N VAL A 400 4.02 14.24 -3.47
CA VAL A 400 4.55 14.60 -2.14
C VAL A 400 4.47 16.11 -1.96
N ASP A 401 3.93 16.58 -0.83
CA ASP A 401 3.87 17.99 -0.51
C ASP A 401 5.27 18.63 -0.50
N ASN A 402 5.39 19.83 -1.05
CA ASN A 402 6.65 20.57 -1.26
C ASN A 402 7.59 19.93 -2.32
N SER A 403 7.06 19.07 -3.19
CA SER A 403 7.78 18.61 -4.37
C SER A 403 8.37 19.78 -5.14
N LYS A 404 9.67 19.71 -5.46
CA LYS A 404 10.36 20.71 -6.30
C LYS A 404 10.24 20.40 -7.79
N ASP A 405 9.12 19.78 -8.20
CA ASP A 405 8.72 19.55 -9.59
C ASP A 405 9.61 18.62 -10.44
N GLU A 406 10.37 17.72 -9.82
CA GLU A 406 11.15 16.73 -10.59
C GLU A 406 10.24 15.70 -11.29
N VAL A 407 9.04 15.42 -10.73
CA VAL A 407 8.05 14.53 -11.31
C VAL A 407 6.74 15.27 -11.57
N ASN A 408 6.41 15.45 -12.84
CA ASN A 408 5.11 16.03 -13.21
C ASN A 408 3.99 15.01 -13.05
N THR A 409 3.43 14.91 -11.85
CA THR A 409 2.34 13.97 -11.53
C THR A 409 1.02 14.34 -12.20
N ASP A 410 0.85 15.59 -12.66
CA ASP A 410 -0.35 16.02 -13.42
C ASP A 410 -0.48 15.32 -14.80
N ARG A 411 0.54 14.57 -15.21
CA ARG A 411 0.54 13.73 -16.40
C ARG A 411 -0.14 12.37 -16.21
N TYR A 412 -0.74 12.10 -15.04
CA TYR A 412 -1.27 10.78 -14.72
C TYR A 412 -2.66 10.84 -14.14
N ILE A 413 -3.41 9.75 -14.33
CA ILE A 413 -4.67 9.47 -13.63
C ILE A 413 -4.66 8.06 -13.06
N ARG A 414 -5.32 7.89 -11.90
CA ARG A 414 -5.53 6.59 -11.27
C ARG A 414 -7.01 6.19 -11.36
N LEU A 415 -7.27 4.97 -11.79
CA LEU A 415 -8.59 4.34 -11.79
C LEU A 415 -8.58 3.10 -10.90
N THR A 416 -9.65 2.86 -10.15
CA THR A 416 -9.85 1.61 -9.41
C THR A 416 -10.78 0.67 -10.17
N PHE A 417 -10.39 -0.61 -10.24
CA PHE A 417 -11.26 -1.69 -10.72
C PHE A 417 -11.83 -2.54 -9.57
N ALA A 418 -11.43 -2.25 -8.33
CA ALA A 418 -11.74 -3.11 -7.19
C ALA A 418 -13.14 -2.90 -6.61
N TYR A 419 -13.74 -1.73 -6.72
CA TYR A 419 -14.91 -1.33 -5.92
C TYR A 419 -16.25 -1.42 -6.64
N VAL A 420 -16.42 -0.70 -7.75
CA VAL A 420 -17.70 -0.58 -8.47
C VAL A 420 -18.09 -1.86 -9.22
N SER A 421 -19.28 -1.94 -9.81
CA SER A 421 -19.66 -3.07 -10.67
C SER A 421 -18.82 -3.14 -11.95
N GLU A 422 -18.84 -4.25 -12.66
CA GLU A 422 -18.09 -4.42 -13.93
C GLU A 422 -18.68 -3.55 -15.04
N GLU A 423 -20.02 -3.38 -15.03
CA GLU A 423 -20.72 -2.46 -15.91
C GLU A 423 -20.29 -1.01 -15.64
N ASP A 424 -20.15 -0.63 -14.38
CA ASP A 424 -19.69 0.71 -13.98
C ASP A 424 -18.21 0.94 -14.30
N ILE A 425 -17.38 -0.10 -14.27
CA ILE A 425 -15.98 0.01 -14.75
C ILE A 425 -15.98 0.40 -16.23
N THR A 426 -16.70 -0.36 -17.07
CA THR A 426 -16.76 -0.13 -18.51
C THR A 426 -17.37 1.24 -18.83
N GLU A 427 -18.51 1.57 -18.22
CA GLU A 427 -19.21 2.84 -18.44
C GLU A 427 -18.36 4.04 -17.95
N GLY A 428 -17.68 3.91 -16.79
CA GLY A 428 -16.81 4.96 -16.27
C GLY A 428 -15.65 5.28 -17.20
N VAL A 429 -14.99 4.25 -17.73
CA VAL A 429 -13.91 4.42 -18.72
C VAL A 429 -14.44 5.02 -20.03
N ARG A 430 -15.64 4.61 -20.48
CA ARG A 430 -16.29 5.21 -21.64
C ARG A 430 -16.58 6.70 -21.44
N ARG A 431 -17.10 7.09 -20.26
CA ARG A 431 -17.34 8.52 -19.92
C ARG A 431 -16.03 9.30 -19.91
N LEU A 432 -14.96 8.71 -19.36
CA LEU A 432 -13.63 9.33 -19.38
C LEU A 432 -13.16 9.59 -20.82
N GLY A 433 -13.41 8.67 -21.75
CA GLY A 433 -13.13 8.87 -23.17
C GLY A 433 -13.96 10.01 -23.80
N VAL A 434 -15.20 10.21 -23.35
CA VAL A 434 -16.02 11.38 -23.77
C VAL A 434 -15.41 12.68 -23.23
N VAL A 435 -15.01 12.70 -21.96
CA VAL A 435 -14.31 13.85 -21.33
C VAL A 435 -13.04 14.21 -22.07
N ALA A 436 -12.19 13.21 -22.35
CA ALA A 436 -10.94 13.43 -23.06
C ALA A 436 -11.15 14.04 -24.45
N ARG A 437 -12.12 13.52 -25.25
CA ARG A 437 -12.47 14.10 -26.55
C ARG A 437 -12.92 15.54 -26.45
N LYS A 438 -13.81 15.87 -25.51
CA LYS A 438 -14.26 17.24 -25.28
C LYS A 438 -13.12 18.22 -25.02
N ILE A 439 -12.11 17.79 -24.23
CA ILE A 439 -10.95 18.62 -23.91
C ILE A 439 -10.03 18.75 -25.15
N GLN A 440 -9.86 17.68 -25.93
CA GLN A 440 -9.06 17.69 -27.16
C GLN A 440 -9.68 18.54 -28.28
N GLU A 441 -11.03 18.58 -28.37
CA GLU A 441 -11.76 19.35 -29.37
C GLU A 441 -11.76 20.87 -29.08
N ASP A 442 -11.69 21.28 -27.80
CA ASP A 442 -11.70 22.70 -27.41
C ASP A 442 -10.77 22.94 -26.20
N PRO A 443 -9.44 22.82 -26.38
CA PRO A 443 -8.49 22.91 -25.27
C PRO A 443 -8.49 24.30 -24.61
N ASP A 444 -8.68 25.38 -25.35
CA ASP A 444 -8.66 26.75 -24.83
C ASP A 444 -9.77 26.99 -23.80
N LYS A 445 -10.94 26.38 -24.00
CA LYS A 445 -12.08 26.44 -23.08
C LYS A 445 -11.73 25.90 -21.70
N TYR A 446 -10.90 24.86 -21.61
CA TYR A 446 -10.60 24.13 -20.40
C TYR A 446 -9.31 24.58 -19.71
N GLN A 447 -8.40 25.31 -20.39
CA GLN A 447 -7.16 25.82 -19.79
C GLN A 447 -7.41 26.77 -18.59
N CYS A 448 -8.50 27.52 -18.57
CA CYS A 448 -8.83 28.39 -17.45
C CYS A 448 -9.22 27.63 -16.17
N LEU A 449 -9.67 26.36 -16.27
CA LEU A 449 -10.04 25.55 -15.13
C LEU A 449 -8.81 25.07 -14.32
N ASP A 450 -7.66 24.94 -14.96
CA ASP A 450 -6.43 24.42 -14.31
C ASP A 450 -5.98 25.28 -13.11
N LYS A 451 -6.28 26.58 -13.12
CA LYS A 451 -5.91 27.51 -12.05
C LYS A 451 -6.85 27.48 -10.83
N ALA A 452 -8.02 26.87 -10.96
CA ALA A 452 -9.09 26.91 -9.95
C ALA A 452 -9.26 25.63 -9.14
N VAL A 453 -8.69 24.52 -9.59
CA VAL A 453 -8.97 23.17 -9.02
C VAL A 453 -8.15 22.92 -7.74
N SER A 454 -8.85 22.56 -6.67
CA SER A 454 -8.27 22.11 -5.40
C SER A 454 -8.56 20.61 -5.16
N ASN A 455 -7.55 19.87 -4.68
CA ASN A 455 -7.69 18.43 -4.39
C ASN A 455 -8.46 18.11 -3.11
N SER A 456 -8.78 19.11 -2.27
CA SER A 456 -9.39 18.87 -0.95
C SER A 456 -10.72 18.13 -1.02
N SER A 457 -11.60 18.46 -1.98
CA SER A 457 -12.88 17.78 -2.17
C SER A 457 -12.74 16.35 -2.67
N LEU A 458 -11.72 16.04 -3.48
CA LEU A 458 -11.46 14.70 -4.01
C LEU A 458 -10.95 13.74 -2.93
N ILE A 459 -10.13 14.24 -1.98
CA ILE A 459 -9.63 13.43 -0.85
C ILE A 459 -10.78 12.89 0.00
N ASP A 460 -11.82 13.69 0.24
CA ASP A 460 -12.99 13.25 0.99
C ASP A 460 -13.84 12.21 0.23
N LEU A 461 -13.85 12.27 -1.10
CA LEU A 461 -14.53 11.30 -1.97
C LEU A 461 -13.77 9.96 -2.10
N ALA A 462 -12.46 9.94 -1.77
CA ALA A 462 -11.63 8.73 -1.76
C ALA A 462 -11.86 7.87 -0.52
N LYS A 463 -12.31 8.47 0.57
CA LYS A 463 -12.69 7.81 1.83
C LYS A 463 -14.10 7.25 1.72
#